data_291182ca4757dd825c4632013af105ce
#
_entry.id   291182ca4757dd825c4632013af105ce
#
_cell.length_a   1.000
_cell.length_b   1.000
_cell.length_c   1.000
_cell.angle_alpha   90.00
_cell.angle_beta   90.00
_cell.angle_gamma   90.00
#
_symmetry.space_group_name_H-M   'P 1'
#
loop_
_entity.id
_entity.type
_entity.pdbx_description
1 polymer ?
#
loop_
_entity_poly.entity_id
_entity_poly.type
_entity_poly.pdbx_seq_one_letter_code
_entity_poly.pdbx_strand_id
1 'polypeptide(L)'
;ARRAMSLWFEVQPDLSILSPEARVPWGGHMARHTLPDVYQTIRKHRMTIVFVNTRATAEIVFDDLWRMNDDNLPIGLHLGSLEVEQRRKIEAAMAAGRLRAVVATSSLDLGIDWGDIDLVVQIGAPKGVSRLLQRVGRANHRMEEPSRAILAPGNRFEVLECIAALEAVNAHE
;
A
#
# COMPACT_ATOMS: atom_id res chain seq x y z
N ALA A 1 24.80 -9.29 4.53
CA ALA A 1 23.91 -9.67 3.41
C ALA A 1 23.05 -8.46 3.06
N ARG A 2 23.27 -7.85 1.88
CA ARG A 2 22.47 -6.73 1.38
C ARG A 2 21.10 -7.26 1.01
N ARG A 3 20.04 -6.73 1.63
CA ARG A 3 18.67 -6.98 1.20
C ARG A 3 18.47 -6.24 -0.13
N ALA A 4 18.29 -6.98 -1.21
CA ALA A 4 17.81 -6.39 -2.45
C ALA A 4 16.33 -6.01 -2.24
N MET A 5 16.04 -4.72 -2.17
CA MET A 5 14.67 -4.21 -2.18
C MET A 5 14.30 -3.93 -3.63
N SER A 6 13.34 -4.66 -4.16
CA SER A 6 12.72 -4.32 -5.43
C SER A 6 11.48 -3.48 -5.15
N LEU A 7 11.54 -2.19 -5.44
CA LEU A 7 10.39 -1.32 -5.49
C LEU A 7 9.78 -1.41 -6.88
N TRP A 8 8.53 -1.85 -6.96
CA TRP A 8 7.79 -1.83 -8.20
C TRP A 8 6.97 -0.55 -8.25
N PHE A 9 7.34 0.32 -9.17
CA PHE A 9 6.56 1.48 -9.53
C PHE A 9 5.75 1.10 -10.78
N GLU A 10 4.52 0.68 -10.57
CA GLU A 10 3.57 0.53 -11.66
C GLU A 10 2.95 1.90 -11.99
N VAL A 11 3.74 2.78 -12.56
CA VAL A 11 3.21 3.71 -13.55
C VAL A 11 2.82 2.80 -14.70
N GLN A 12 1.54 2.70 -15.01
CA GLN A 12 1.09 1.83 -16.10
C GLN A 12 2.01 2.02 -17.31
N PRO A 13 2.60 0.95 -17.86
CA PRO A 13 3.70 1.05 -18.82
C PRO A 13 3.32 1.69 -20.14
N ASP A 14 2.08 2.12 -20.31
CA ASP A 14 1.62 2.68 -21.57
C ASP A 14 0.80 3.96 -21.38
N LEU A 15 1.47 5.02 -20.88
CA LEU A 15 0.95 6.39 -20.92
C LEU A 15 0.74 6.90 -22.36
N SER A 16 1.28 6.22 -23.37
CA SER A 16 1.12 6.56 -24.77
C SER A 16 -0.22 6.10 -25.38
N ILE A 17 -0.86 5.07 -24.81
CA ILE A 17 -2.14 4.51 -25.32
C ILE A 17 -3.36 5.12 -24.62
N LEU A 18 -3.16 5.78 -23.50
CA LEU A 18 -4.23 6.38 -22.73
C LEU A 18 -4.16 7.89 -22.86
N SER A 19 -5.25 8.49 -23.32
CA SER A 19 -5.38 9.93 -23.23
C SER A 19 -4.98 10.31 -21.80
N PRO A 20 -3.91 11.11 -21.62
CA PRO A 20 -3.35 11.40 -20.29
C PRO A 20 -4.39 12.02 -19.36
N GLU A 21 -5.48 12.54 -19.93
CA GLU A 21 -6.56 13.24 -19.26
C GLU A 21 -7.56 12.29 -18.58
N ALA A 22 -7.65 11.02 -19.00
CA ALA A 22 -8.73 10.14 -18.57
C ALA A 22 -8.40 9.29 -17.31
N ARG A 23 -7.14 9.04 -16.98
CA ARG A 23 -6.79 8.09 -15.91
C ARG A 23 -6.06 8.66 -14.70
N VAL A 24 -5.19 9.64 -14.85
CA VAL A 24 -4.52 10.27 -13.71
C VAL A 24 -5.02 11.70 -13.57
N PRO A 25 -5.86 12.00 -12.60
CA PRO A 25 -6.40 13.33 -12.42
C PRO A 25 -5.28 14.33 -12.10
N TRP A 26 -5.49 15.59 -12.50
CA TRP A 26 -4.56 16.68 -12.16
C TRP A 26 -4.50 16.93 -10.65
N GLY A 27 -5.63 16.81 -9.97
CA GLY A 27 -5.74 17.04 -8.54
C GLY A 27 -6.61 16.00 -7.85
N GLY A 28 -6.69 16.09 -6.54
CA GLY A 28 -7.34 15.10 -5.69
C GLY A 28 -6.36 14.07 -5.13
N HIS A 29 -6.78 13.34 -4.12
CA HIS A 29 -5.92 12.39 -3.40
C HIS A 29 -6.59 11.03 -3.20
N MET A 30 -7.70 10.79 -3.89
CA MET A 30 -8.53 9.60 -3.68
C MET A 30 -8.00 8.34 -4.34
N ALA A 31 -7.11 8.47 -5.32
CA ALA A 31 -6.50 7.36 -6.08
C ALA A 31 -7.51 6.31 -6.61
N ARG A 32 -8.78 6.67 -6.78
CA ARG A 32 -9.85 5.73 -7.19
C ARG A 32 -9.57 5.04 -8.52
N HIS A 33 -8.84 5.72 -9.40
CA HIS A 33 -8.44 5.18 -10.70
C HIS A 33 -7.45 4.01 -10.57
N THR A 34 -6.72 3.88 -9.46
CA THR A 34 -5.76 2.80 -9.22
C THR A 34 -6.35 1.63 -8.43
N LEU A 35 -7.51 1.83 -7.78
CA LEU A 35 -8.07 0.83 -6.88
C LEU A 35 -8.43 -0.51 -7.56
N PRO A 36 -8.91 -0.55 -8.82
CA PRO A 36 -9.09 -1.83 -9.51
C PRO A 36 -7.80 -2.64 -9.62
N ASP A 37 -6.68 -1.98 -9.94
CA ASP A 37 -5.37 -2.63 -10.06
C ASP A 37 -4.83 -3.05 -8.69
N VAL A 38 -5.04 -2.23 -7.66
CA VAL A 38 -4.73 -2.57 -6.27
C VAL A 38 -5.53 -3.80 -5.83
N TYR A 39 -6.82 -3.87 -6.14
CA TYR A 39 -7.64 -5.04 -5.81
C TYR A 39 -7.15 -6.30 -6.52
N GLN A 40 -6.85 -6.24 -7.82
CA GLN A 40 -6.29 -7.36 -8.57
C GLN A 40 -4.93 -7.81 -7.99
N THR A 41 -4.16 -6.87 -7.48
CA THR A 41 -2.87 -7.16 -6.83
C THR A 41 -3.09 -7.86 -5.48
N ILE A 42 -4.04 -7.40 -4.66
CA ILE A 42 -4.43 -8.07 -3.41
C ILE A 42 -4.85 -9.52 -3.66
N ARG A 43 -5.59 -9.79 -4.73
CA ARG A 43 -6.00 -11.16 -5.10
C ARG A 43 -4.83 -12.12 -5.33
N LYS A 44 -3.71 -11.62 -5.83
CA LYS A 44 -2.52 -12.40 -6.19
C LYS A 44 -1.56 -12.64 -5.02
N HIS A 45 -1.73 -11.94 -3.90
CA HIS A 45 -0.84 -11.98 -2.75
C HIS A 45 -1.52 -12.63 -1.54
N ARG A 46 -0.71 -13.17 -0.61
CA ARG A 46 -1.22 -13.80 0.61
C ARG A 46 -1.78 -12.76 1.57
N MET A 47 -0.98 -11.73 1.83
CA MET A 47 -1.37 -10.62 2.68
C MET A 47 -0.72 -9.32 2.22
N THR A 48 -1.54 -8.31 1.96
CA THR A 48 -1.12 -6.99 1.52
C THR A 48 -1.44 -5.93 2.58
N ILE A 49 -0.47 -5.07 2.91
CA ILE A 49 -0.78 -3.84 3.65
C ILE A 49 -0.93 -2.70 2.64
N VAL A 50 -2.07 -2.02 2.69
CA VAL A 50 -2.36 -0.84 1.88
C VAL A 50 -2.22 0.40 2.77
N PHE A 51 -1.10 1.08 2.69
CA PHE A 51 -0.87 2.32 3.41
C PHE A 51 -1.44 3.52 2.68
N VAL A 52 -2.07 4.39 3.44
CA VAL A 52 -2.57 5.70 2.99
C VAL A 52 -2.09 6.80 3.95
N ASN A 53 -2.19 8.06 3.51
CA ASN A 53 -1.62 9.18 4.26
C ASN A 53 -2.57 9.79 5.30
N THR A 54 -3.88 9.65 5.14
CA THR A 54 -4.87 10.24 6.03
C THR A 54 -5.96 9.23 6.42
N ARG A 55 -6.60 9.48 7.56
CA ARG A 55 -7.75 8.69 8.00
C ARG A 55 -8.89 8.71 6.98
N ALA A 56 -9.25 9.89 6.47
CA ALA A 56 -10.32 10.03 5.49
C ALA A 56 -10.04 9.20 4.23
N THR A 57 -8.79 9.24 3.72
CA THR A 57 -8.40 8.40 2.58
C THR A 57 -8.49 6.91 2.92
N ALA A 58 -8.12 6.51 4.14
CA ALA A 58 -8.21 5.10 4.56
C ALA A 58 -9.66 4.60 4.58
N GLU A 59 -10.57 5.38 5.11
CA GLU A 59 -12.00 5.04 5.16
C GLU A 59 -12.59 4.92 3.74
N ILE A 60 -12.25 5.85 2.83
CA ILE A 60 -12.71 5.83 1.45
C ILE A 60 -12.12 4.64 0.67
N VAL A 61 -10.81 4.42 0.77
CA VAL A 61 -10.14 3.30 0.10
C VAL A 61 -10.70 1.97 0.60
N PHE A 62 -10.92 1.85 1.90
CA PHE A 62 -11.52 0.64 2.48
C PHE A 62 -12.94 0.41 1.95
N ASP A 63 -13.81 1.44 1.94
CA ASP A 63 -15.17 1.35 1.41
C ASP A 63 -15.19 1.00 -0.07
N ASP A 64 -14.36 1.67 -0.88
CA ASP A 64 -14.26 1.39 -2.31
C ASP A 64 -13.74 -0.04 -2.59
N LEU A 65 -12.72 -0.51 -1.86
CA LEU A 65 -12.25 -1.91 -1.95
C LEU A 65 -13.33 -2.90 -1.51
N TRP A 66 -14.08 -2.58 -0.46
CA TRP A 66 -15.18 -3.42 0.02
C TRP A 66 -16.29 -3.56 -1.00
N ARG A 67 -16.64 -2.47 -1.69
CA ARG A 67 -17.68 -2.45 -2.75
C ARG A 67 -17.31 -3.28 -3.98
N MET A 68 -16.02 -3.33 -4.33
CA MET A 68 -15.53 -4.14 -5.46
C MET A 68 -15.11 -5.57 -5.07
N ASN A 69 -15.35 -5.97 -3.82
CA ASN A 69 -14.90 -7.25 -3.26
C ASN A 69 -15.87 -8.39 -3.59
N ASP A 70 -16.02 -8.70 -4.87
CA ASP A 70 -16.86 -9.80 -5.34
C ASP A 70 -16.37 -11.19 -4.90
N ASP A 71 -15.07 -11.29 -4.59
CA ASP A 71 -14.46 -12.54 -4.14
C ASP A 71 -14.59 -12.77 -2.62
N ASN A 72 -15.25 -11.88 -1.89
CA ASN A 72 -15.40 -11.92 -0.42
C ASN A 72 -14.05 -12.07 0.32
N LEU A 73 -13.00 -11.40 -0.16
CA LEU A 73 -11.71 -11.41 0.49
C LEU A 73 -11.78 -10.74 1.87
N PRO A 74 -11.15 -11.31 2.90
CA PRO A 74 -11.12 -10.68 4.23
C PRO A 74 -10.19 -9.47 4.22
N ILE A 75 -10.77 -8.27 4.13
CA ILE A 75 -10.08 -6.98 4.14
C ILE A 75 -10.37 -6.27 5.45
N GLY A 76 -9.33 -5.82 6.15
CA GLY A 76 -9.42 -5.09 7.41
C GLY A 76 -9.11 -3.59 7.26
N LEU A 77 -9.54 -2.79 8.24
CA LEU A 77 -9.19 -1.39 8.39
C LEU A 77 -8.51 -1.16 9.73
N HIS A 78 -7.27 -0.66 9.74
CA HIS A 78 -6.51 -0.38 10.96
C HIS A 78 -6.16 1.11 11.07
N LEU A 79 -6.79 1.79 12.02
CA LEU A 79 -6.59 3.22 12.30
C LEU A 79 -6.23 3.41 13.78
N GLY A 80 -5.34 4.35 14.07
CA GLY A 80 -5.00 4.71 15.43
C GLY A 80 -6.18 5.25 16.27
N SER A 81 -7.22 5.76 15.59
CA SER A 81 -8.45 6.27 16.21
C SER A 81 -9.51 5.20 16.52
N LEU A 82 -9.31 3.96 16.06
CA LEU A 82 -10.21 2.85 16.42
C LEU A 82 -10.05 2.50 17.90
N GLU A 83 -11.12 1.96 18.49
CA GLU A 83 -11.06 1.42 19.85
C GLU A 83 -10.01 0.31 19.96
N VAL A 84 -9.41 0.21 21.14
CA VAL A 84 -8.32 -0.74 21.41
C VAL A 84 -8.72 -2.17 21.08
N GLU A 85 -9.94 -2.57 21.43
CA GLU A 85 -10.43 -3.91 21.12
C GLU A 85 -10.56 -4.19 19.63
N GLN A 86 -11.04 -3.22 18.86
CA GLN A 86 -11.14 -3.35 17.40
C GLN A 86 -9.77 -3.48 16.76
N ARG A 87 -8.79 -2.65 17.18
CA ARG A 87 -7.41 -2.77 16.69
C ARG A 87 -6.82 -4.14 17.01
N ARG A 88 -6.97 -4.61 18.25
CA ARG A 88 -6.48 -5.93 18.67
C ARG A 88 -7.10 -7.08 17.88
N LYS A 89 -8.38 -6.98 17.50
CA LYS A 89 -9.03 -7.99 16.65
C LYS A 89 -8.42 -8.04 15.25
N ILE A 90 -8.14 -6.88 14.65
CA ILE A 90 -7.46 -6.79 13.35
C ILE A 90 -6.03 -7.32 13.46
N GLU A 91 -5.28 -6.89 14.47
CA GLU A 91 -3.91 -7.33 14.72
C GLU A 91 -3.83 -8.86 14.93
N ALA A 92 -4.72 -9.43 15.71
CA ALA A 92 -4.81 -10.88 15.90
C ALA A 92 -5.19 -11.61 14.61
N ALA A 93 -6.06 -11.03 13.80
CA ALA A 93 -6.42 -11.62 12.51
C ALA A 93 -5.28 -11.55 11.49
N MET A 94 -4.46 -10.46 11.53
CA MET A 94 -3.23 -10.36 10.75
C MET A 94 -2.22 -11.42 11.15
N ALA A 95 -1.88 -11.51 12.43
CA ALA A 95 -0.93 -12.48 12.97
C ALA A 95 -1.33 -13.93 12.69
N ALA A 96 -2.62 -14.21 12.67
CA ALA A 96 -3.17 -15.53 12.34
C ALA A 96 -3.29 -15.81 10.83
N GLY A 97 -2.86 -14.87 9.95
CA GLY A 97 -2.96 -15.02 8.49
C GLY A 97 -4.41 -15.09 7.97
N ARG A 98 -5.38 -14.56 8.71
CA ARG A 98 -6.80 -14.60 8.36
C ARG A 98 -7.27 -13.44 7.49
N LEU A 99 -6.41 -12.45 7.26
CA LEU A 99 -6.70 -11.31 6.39
C LEU A 99 -5.95 -11.42 5.07
N ARG A 100 -6.58 -10.97 4.01
CA ARG A 100 -5.98 -10.85 2.68
C ARG A 100 -5.38 -9.47 2.46
N ALA A 101 -6.00 -8.44 3.04
CA ALA A 101 -5.46 -7.10 3.03
C ALA A 101 -5.85 -6.31 4.29
N VAL A 102 -5.05 -5.30 4.62
CA VAL A 102 -5.36 -4.32 5.65
C VAL A 102 -5.07 -2.93 5.10
N VAL A 103 -6.08 -2.05 5.13
CA VAL A 103 -5.91 -0.62 4.86
C VAL A 103 -5.49 0.06 6.16
N ALA A 104 -4.40 0.80 6.15
CA ALA A 104 -3.85 1.42 7.34
C ALA A 104 -3.25 2.80 7.09
N THR A 105 -3.18 3.60 8.12
CA THR A 105 -2.38 4.83 8.18
C THR A 105 -1.04 4.53 8.89
N SER A 106 -0.42 5.55 9.48
CA SER A 106 0.81 5.38 10.28
C SER A 106 0.66 4.47 11.52
N SER A 107 -0.54 4.01 11.83
CA SER A 107 -0.80 3.12 12.96
C SER A 107 -0.07 1.77 12.88
N LEU A 108 0.34 1.35 11.67
CA LEU A 108 1.15 0.15 11.43
C LEU A 108 2.61 0.46 11.02
N ASP A 109 3.05 1.73 11.07
CA ASP A 109 4.43 2.10 10.74
C ASP A 109 5.43 1.51 11.76
N LEU A 110 5.04 1.43 13.02
CA LEU A 110 5.87 0.96 14.13
C LEU A 110 5.32 -0.34 14.71
N GLY A 111 6.23 -1.23 15.10
CA GLY A 111 5.94 -2.32 16.03
C GLY A 111 6.01 -3.72 15.44
N ILE A 112 5.38 -4.60 16.05
CA ILE A 112 5.29 -6.04 16.14
C ILE A 112 5.34 -6.75 14.78
N ASP A 113 5.85 -7.96 14.78
CA ASP A 113 5.76 -8.91 13.66
C ASP A 113 4.29 -9.23 13.36
N TRP A 114 3.81 -8.69 12.23
CA TRP A 114 2.42 -8.82 11.79
C TRP A 114 2.16 -10.10 10.98
N GLY A 115 3.11 -11.05 10.97
CA GLY A 115 2.99 -12.29 10.22
C GLY A 115 3.51 -12.18 8.77
N ASP A 116 3.09 -13.10 7.92
CA ASP A 116 3.58 -13.25 6.54
C ASP A 116 2.97 -12.22 5.57
N ILE A 117 3.41 -10.97 5.68
CA ILE A 117 3.08 -9.92 4.73
C ILE A 117 4.02 -10.08 3.53
N ASP A 118 3.47 -10.22 2.34
CA ASP A 118 4.25 -10.39 1.11
C ASP A 118 4.23 -9.17 0.19
N LEU A 119 3.34 -8.20 0.45
CA LEU A 119 3.30 -6.96 -0.32
C LEU A 119 2.91 -5.75 0.54
N VAL A 120 3.51 -4.62 0.23
CA VAL A 120 3.09 -3.29 0.69
C VAL A 120 2.63 -2.47 -0.51
N VAL A 121 1.45 -1.85 -0.42
CA VAL A 121 0.97 -0.85 -1.36
C VAL A 121 0.91 0.50 -0.65
N GLN A 122 1.55 1.52 -1.21
CA GLN A 122 1.46 2.90 -0.74
C GLN A 122 0.56 3.69 -1.68
N ILE A 123 -0.62 4.08 -1.24
CA ILE A 123 -1.52 4.98 -1.98
C ILE A 123 -1.20 6.42 -1.61
N GLY A 124 -1.02 7.25 -2.64
CA GLY A 124 -0.55 8.62 -2.51
C GLY A 124 0.97 8.71 -2.35
N ALA A 125 1.51 9.92 -2.45
CA ALA A 125 2.94 10.16 -2.29
C ALA A 125 3.42 9.77 -0.89
N PRO A 126 4.57 9.10 -0.77
CA PRO A 126 5.13 8.77 0.54
C PRO A 126 5.57 10.04 1.27
N LYS A 127 5.25 10.15 2.55
CA LYS A 127 5.71 11.26 3.39
C LYS A 127 7.17 11.06 3.84
N GLY A 128 8.09 11.07 2.88
CA GLY A 128 9.52 10.89 3.07
C GLY A 128 10.01 9.46 2.83
N VAL A 129 11.24 9.36 2.31
CA VAL A 129 11.90 8.11 1.92
C VAL A 129 12.08 7.17 3.12
N SER A 130 12.51 7.68 4.28
CA SER A 130 12.70 6.88 5.49
C SER A 130 11.42 6.17 5.93
N ARG A 131 10.27 6.86 5.85
CA ARG A 131 8.97 6.25 6.17
C ARG A 131 8.58 5.21 5.15
N LEU A 132 8.80 5.48 3.86
CA LEU A 132 8.58 4.49 2.81
C LEU A 132 9.39 3.22 3.08
N LEU A 133 10.68 3.34 3.36
CA LEU A 133 11.55 2.21 3.68
C LEU A 133 11.09 1.43 4.93
N GLN A 134 10.63 2.13 5.96
CA GLN A 134 10.04 1.49 7.15
C GLN A 134 8.80 0.67 6.80
N ARG A 135 7.93 1.18 5.92
CA ARG A 135 6.73 0.48 5.44
C ARG A 135 7.08 -0.70 4.57
N VAL A 136 7.96 -0.51 3.59
CA VAL A 136 8.43 -1.57 2.69
C VAL A 136 9.09 -2.70 3.46
N GLY A 137 9.87 -2.38 4.49
CA GLY A 137 10.50 -3.36 5.36
C GLY A 137 9.53 -4.24 6.17
N ARG A 138 8.21 -4.00 6.08
CA ARG A 138 7.18 -4.89 6.65
C ARG A 138 6.87 -6.09 5.76
N ALA A 139 7.11 -5.97 4.44
CA ALA A 139 6.92 -7.08 3.52
C ALA A 139 8.13 -8.04 3.57
N ASN A 140 7.84 -9.33 3.51
CA ASN A 140 8.86 -10.40 3.42
C ASN A 140 9.94 -10.30 4.50
N HIS A 141 9.54 -10.31 5.77
CA HIS A 141 10.45 -10.24 6.92
C HIS A 141 11.39 -11.45 7.01
N ARG A 142 11.24 -12.43 6.13
CA ARG A 142 12.15 -13.57 5.99
C ARG A 142 13.42 -13.13 5.27
N MET A 143 14.58 -13.53 5.80
CA MET A 143 15.90 -13.09 5.33
C MET A 143 16.22 -13.48 3.87
N GLU A 144 15.40 -14.27 3.21
CA GLU A 144 15.67 -14.88 1.90
C GLU A 144 14.88 -14.22 0.76
N GLU A 145 13.85 -13.42 1.02
CA GLU A 145 13.05 -12.79 -0.04
C GLU A 145 13.16 -11.26 0.02
N PRO A 146 13.23 -10.57 -1.14
CA PRO A 146 13.23 -9.12 -1.17
C PRO A 146 11.86 -8.57 -0.73
N SER A 147 11.88 -7.49 0.04
CA SER A 147 10.66 -6.75 0.35
C SER A 147 10.09 -6.14 -0.93
N ARG A 148 8.77 -6.25 -1.12
CA ARG A 148 8.06 -5.74 -2.31
C ARG A 148 7.12 -4.63 -1.94
N ALA A 149 7.11 -3.56 -2.74
CA ALA A 149 6.15 -2.48 -2.58
C ALA A 149 5.68 -1.94 -3.94
N ILE A 150 4.47 -1.41 -3.95
CA ILE A 150 3.87 -0.71 -5.09
C ILE A 150 3.50 0.70 -4.62
N LEU A 151 3.89 1.71 -5.40
CA LEU A 151 3.46 3.08 -5.20
C LEU A 151 2.28 3.38 -6.14
N ALA A 152 1.16 3.82 -5.59
CA ALA A 152 -0.06 4.15 -6.32
C ALA A 152 -0.39 5.64 -6.14
N PRO A 153 0.10 6.53 -7.03
CA PRO A 153 -0.13 7.96 -6.91
C PRO A 153 -1.61 8.31 -7.13
N GLY A 154 -2.13 9.27 -6.35
CA GLY A 154 -3.51 9.74 -6.45
C GLY A 154 -3.73 10.81 -7.53
N ASN A 155 -2.66 11.49 -7.95
CA ASN A 155 -2.69 12.55 -8.95
C ASN A 155 -1.34 12.72 -9.65
N ARG A 156 -1.28 13.57 -10.69
CA ARG A 156 -0.07 13.77 -11.50
C ARG A 156 1.13 14.35 -10.73
N PHE A 157 0.89 15.16 -9.71
CA PHE A 157 1.97 15.69 -8.87
C PHE A 157 2.56 14.59 -8.00
N GLU A 158 1.71 13.73 -7.44
CA GLU A 158 2.16 12.58 -6.66
C GLU A 158 2.95 11.56 -7.49
N VAL A 159 2.72 11.48 -8.82
CA VAL A 159 3.56 10.68 -9.71
C VAL A 159 5.01 11.14 -9.63
N LEU A 160 5.26 12.46 -9.72
CA LEU A 160 6.61 13.02 -9.65
C LEU A 160 7.26 12.77 -8.26
N GLU A 161 6.48 12.91 -7.19
CA GLU A 161 6.96 12.63 -5.83
C GLU A 161 7.29 11.14 -5.64
N CYS A 162 6.49 10.25 -6.21
CA CYS A 162 6.74 8.80 -6.19
C CYS A 162 8.02 8.45 -6.97
N ILE A 163 8.24 9.06 -8.15
CA ILE A 163 9.47 8.87 -8.94
C ILE A 163 10.68 9.35 -8.14
N ALA A 164 10.63 10.54 -7.56
CA ALA A 164 11.73 11.07 -6.76
C ALA A 164 12.03 10.20 -5.53
N ALA A 165 10.99 9.65 -4.88
CA ALA A 165 11.17 8.73 -3.76
C ALA A 165 11.85 7.42 -4.20
N LEU A 166 11.47 6.89 -5.36
CA LEU A 166 12.08 5.67 -5.93
C LEU A 166 13.55 5.89 -6.29
N GLU A 167 13.87 7.02 -6.95
CA GLU A 167 15.24 7.38 -7.29
C GLU A 167 16.11 7.56 -6.04
N ALA A 168 15.56 8.18 -4.98
CA ALA A 168 16.28 8.35 -3.72
C ALA A 168 16.55 7.03 -3.00
N VAL A 169 15.64 6.04 -3.10
CA VAL A 169 15.88 4.70 -2.57
C VAL A 169 16.99 4.00 -3.35
N ASN A 170 16.95 4.07 -4.68
CA ASN A 170 17.93 3.41 -5.54
C ASN A 170 19.35 4.06 -5.42
N ALA A 171 19.41 5.36 -5.11
CA ALA A 171 20.67 6.06 -4.93
C ALA A 171 21.37 5.75 -3.59
N HIS A 172 20.68 5.13 -2.65
CA HIS A 172 21.22 4.72 -1.34
C HIS A 172 21.70 3.25 -1.30
N GLU A 173 21.67 2.56 -2.45
CA GLU A 173 22.33 1.28 -2.66
C GLU A 173 23.83 1.50 -3.02
#